data_7f8bb10f4bafc2bc5ab2168d7882e115
#
_entry.id   7f8bb10f4bafc2bc5ab2168d7882e115
#
_cell.length_a   1.000
_cell.length_b   1.000
_cell.length_c   1.000
_cell.angle_alpha   90.00
_cell.angle_beta   90.00
_cell.angle_gamma   90.00
#
_symmetry.space_group_name_H-M   'P 1'
#
loop_
_entity.id
_entity.type
_entity.pdbx_description
1 polymer ?
#
loop_
_entity_poly.entity_id
_entity_poly.type
_entity_poly.pdbx_seq_one_letter_code
_entity_poly.pdbx_strand_id
1 'polypeptide(L)'
;MNTPAEWIGVSSAGDAAKLLMQKVQLCGEPLQLNIGDCVLVIRSNSQSLLDRLAGYFHHLPKARGLATIEVTAIESDKHETGLPFIDWRREAGKSGRKDAYVELTDGRLVLKVRTGMLFLQSEQWR
;
A
#
# COMPACT_ATOMS: atom_id res chain seq x y z
N MET A 1 16.77 12.37 -12.42
CA MET A 1 16.66 10.93 -12.65
C MET A 1 15.53 10.64 -13.61
N ASN A 2 15.77 9.75 -14.54
CA ASN A 2 14.76 9.38 -15.50
C ASN A 2 13.78 8.38 -14.88
N THR A 3 12.53 8.48 -15.28
CA THR A 3 11.53 7.49 -14.90
C THR A 3 11.91 6.13 -15.47
N PRO A 4 11.98 5.06 -14.67
CA PRO A 4 12.23 3.72 -15.20
C PRO A 4 11.20 3.38 -16.28
N ALA A 5 11.64 2.65 -17.30
CA ALA A 5 10.79 2.34 -18.47
C ALA A 5 9.44 1.71 -18.06
N GLU A 6 9.46 0.84 -17.07
CA GLU A 6 8.26 0.15 -16.60
C GLU A 6 7.22 1.07 -15.95
N TRP A 7 7.64 2.24 -15.44
CA TRP A 7 6.73 3.20 -14.82
C TRP A 7 6.28 4.30 -15.79
N ILE A 8 6.85 4.36 -16.98
CA ILE A 8 6.42 5.32 -18.01
C ILE A 8 5.02 4.94 -18.46
N GLY A 9 4.11 5.92 -18.46
CA GLY A 9 2.74 5.71 -18.89
C GLY A 9 1.81 5.13 -17.85
N VAL A 10 2.27 4.91 -16.61
CA VAL A 10 1.39 4.48 -15.52
C VAL A 10 0.42 5.60 -15.20
N SER A 11 -0.88 5.34 -15.34
CA SER A 11 -1.94 6.32 -15.12
C SER A 11 -3.08 5.79 -14.24
N SER A 12 -3.15 4.48 -14.02
CA SER A 12 -4.21 3.88 -13.22
C SER A 12 -3.65 3.11 -12.03
N ALA A 13 -4.50 2.92 -11.01
CA ALA A 13 -4.13 2.09 -9.85
C ALA A 13 -3.86 0.64 -10.28
N GLY A 14 -4.59 0.14 -11.28
CA GLY A 14 -4.35 -1.21 -11.80
C GLY A 14 -2.97 -1.36 -12.40
N ASP A 15 -2.52 -0.38 -13.19
CA ASP A 15 -1.17 -0.39 -13.77
C ASP A 15 -0.10 -0.37 -12.67
N ALA A 16 -0.26 0.50 -11.68
CA ALA A 16 0.67 0.60 -10.56
C ALA A 16 0.70 -0.71 -9.76
N ALA A 17 -0.46 -1.30 -9.50
CA ALA A 17 -0.55 -2.55 -8.76
C ALA A 17 0.18 -3.68 -9.48
N LYS A 18 0.05 -3.77 -10.79
CA LYS A 18 0.76 -4.79 -11.57
C LYS A 18 2.27 -4.68 -11.41
N LEU A 19 2.78 -3.45 -11.44
CA LEU A 19 4.22 -3.23 -11.26
C LEU A 19 4.68 -3.56 -9.85
N LEU A 20 3.90 -3.16 -8.85
CA LEU A 20 4.24 -3.43 -7.45
C LEU A 20 4.20 -4.92 -7.13
N MET A 21 3.37 -5.68 -7.84
CA MET A 21 3.21 -7.12 -7.63
C MET A 21 4.15 -7.98 -8.49
N GLN A 22 4.92 -7.37 -9.38
CA GLN A 22 5.87 -8.13 -10.22
C GLN A 22 6.87 -8.90 -9.34
N LYS A 23 7.04 -10.20 -9.66
CA LYS A 23 7.96 -11.09 -8.95
C LYS A 23 7.67 -11.23 -7.45
N VAL A 24 6.47 -10.84 -7.02
CA VAL A 24 6.04 -11.01 -5.64
C VAL A 24 5.28 -12.31 -5.50
N GLN A 25 5.66 -13.12 -4.51
CA GLN A 25 4.94 -14.34 -4.18
C GLN A 25 4.32 -14.18 -2.81
N LEU A 26 2.99 -14.13 -2.77
CA LEU A 26 2.26 -13.97 -1.53
C LEU A 26 2.26 -15.26 -0.72
N CYS A 27 2.25 -15.11 0.61
CA CYS A 27 2.08 -16.23 1.52
C CYS A 27 0.69 -16.87 1.34
N GLY A 28 0.57 -18.15 1.69
CA GLY A 28 -0.62 -18.92 1.40
C GLY A 28 -1.89 -18.44 2.06
N GLU A 29 -1.80 -17.95 3.31
CA GLU A 29 -2.98 -17.54 4.04
C GLU A 29 -2.92 -16.07 4.45
N PRO A 30 -3.97 -15.30 4.14
CA PRO A 30 -4.06 -13.92 4.60
C PRO A 30 -4.44 -13.85 6.07
N LEU A 31 -4.15 -12.73 6.70
CA LEU A 31 -4.66 -12.39 8.02
C LEU A 31 -6.03 -11.72 7.84
N GLN A 32 -7.03 -12.23 8.53
CA GLN A 32 -8.39 -11.69 8.46
C GLN A 32 -8.82 -11.21 9.84
N LEU A 33 -9.26 -9.95 9.90
CA LEU A 33 -9.64 -9.31 11.16
C LEU A 33 -11.01 -8.67 11.03
N ASN A 34 -11.75 -8.68 12.13
CA ASN A 34 -13.00 -7.94 12.23
C ASN A 34 -12.76 -6.71 13.11
N ILE A 35 -12.90 -5.52 12.51
CA ILE A 35 -12.73 -4.25 13.22
C ILE A 35 -14.03 -3.48 13.09
N GLY A 36 -14.84 -3.50 14.16
CA GLY A 36 -16.19 -2.92 14.10
C GLY A 36 -17.01 -3.60 13.02
N ASP A 37 -17.51 -2.83 12.07
CA ASP A 37 -18.28 -3.34 10.93
C ASP A 37 -17.42 -3.68 9.73
N CYS A 38 -16.11 -3.52 9.83
CA CYS A 38 -15.20 -3.75 8.73
C CYS A 38 -14.56 -5.13 8.81
N VAL A 39 -14.51 -5.81 7.67
CA VAL A 39 -13.72 -7.03 7.51
C VAL A 39 -12.44 -6.63 6.77
N LEU A 40 -11.31 -6.73 7.46
CA LEU A 40 -10.00 -6.39 6.94
C LEU A 40 -9.26 -7.66 6.57
N VAL A 41 -8.79 -7.73 5.33
CA VAL A 41 -7.96 -8.84 4.85
C VAL A 41 -6.59 -8.29 4.51
N ILE A 42 -5.55 -8.85 5.13
CA ILE A 42 -4.16 -8.46 4.90
C ILE A 42 -3.41 -9.62 4.27
N ARG A 43 -2.87 -9.39 3.09
CA ARG A 43 -1.99 -10.33 2.39
C ARG A 43 -0.58 -9.78 2.41
N SER A 44 0.41 -10.65 2.39
CA SER A 44 1.80 -10.23 2.37
C SER A 44 2.68 -11.31 1.74
N ASN A 45 3.83 -10.89 1.25
CA ASN A 45 4.90 -11.79 0.86
C ASN A 45 5.82 -12.14 2.04
N SER A 46 5.53 -11.61 3.23
CA SER A 46 6.34 -11.83 4.43
C SER A 46 5.51 -12.52 5.50
N GLN A 47 5.81 -13.78 5.77
CA GLN A 47 5.14 -14.52 6.85
C GLN A 47 5.47 -13.90 8.21
N SER A 48 6.69 -13.43 8.38
CA SER A 48 7.12 -12.76 9.60
C SER A 48 6.27 -11.52 9.90
N LEU A 49 5.94 -10.73 8.87
CA LEU A 49 5.08 -9.56 9.03
C LEU A 49 3.67 -9.98 9.44
N LEU A 50 3.11 -10.98 8.76
CA LEU A 50 1.76 -11.47 9.09
C LEU A 50 1.70 -12.01 10.53
N ASP A 51 2.74 -12.73 10.96
CA ASP A 51 2.81 -13.26 12.32
C ASP A 51 2.88 -12.14 13.37
N ARG A 52 3.66 -11.10 13.09
CA ARG A 52 3.75 -9.95 13.99
C ARG A 52 2.43 -9.19 14.08
N LEU A 53 1.75 -9.01 12.96
CA LEU A 53 0.43 -8.36 12.93
C LEU A 53 -0.61 -9.21 13.65
N ALA A 54 -0.60 -10.53 13.45
CA ALA A 54 -1.50 -11.44 14.14
C ALA A 54 -1.30 -11.35 15.66
N GLY A 55 -0.06 -11.27 16.11
CA GLY A 55 0.23 -11.09 17.53
C GLY A 55 -0.22 -9.75 18.07
N TYR A 56 0.01 -8.69 17.32
CA TYR A 56 -0.40 -7.34 17.70
C TYR A 56 -1.92 -7.23 17.84
N PHE A 57 -2.65 -7.84 16.91
CA PHE A 57 -4.11 -7.78 16.86
C PHE A 57 -4.79 -9.04 17.43
N HIS A 58 -4.10 -9.78 18.28
CA HIS A 58 -4.62 -11.05 18.81
C HIS A 58 -5.95 -10.90 19.55
N HIS A 59 -6.24 -9.71 20.07
CA HIS A 59 -7.47 -9.41 20.78
C HIS A 59 -8.68 -9.19 19.87
N LEU A 60 -8.45 -9.03 18.56
CA LEU A 60 -9.54 -8.85 17.60
C LEU A 60 -10.03 -10.20 17.09
N PRO A 61 -11.36 -10.36 16.89
CA PRO A 61 -11.88 -11.61 16.36
C PRO A 61 -11.44 -11.80 14.90
N LYS A 62 -11.28 -13.07 14.54
CA LYS A 62 -11.06 -13.42 13.13
C LYS A 62 -12.35 -13.16 12.36
N ALA A 63 -12.23 -12.48 11.23
CA ALA A 63 -13.36 -12.16 10.40
C ALA A 63 -13.74 -13.33 9.50
N ARG A 64 -15.02 -13.41 9.20
CA ARG A 64 -15.58 -14.33 8.20
C ARG A 64 -16.42 -13.52 7.23
N GLY A 65 -16.42 -13.92 5.97
CA GLY A 65 -17.22 -13.29 4.95
C GLY A 65 -16.39 -12.43 4.01
N LEU A 66 -17.07 -11.55 3.29
CA LEU A 66 -16.43 -10.73 2.26
C LEU A 66 -15.64 -9.59 2.89
N ALA A 67 -14.45 -9.34 2.35
CA ALA A 67 -13.60 -8.25 2.81
C ALA A 67 -14.23 -6.90 2.47
N THR A 68 -14.27 -6.00 3.45
CA THR A 68 -14.63 -4.60 3.25
C THR A 68 -13.41 -3.81 2.81
N ILE A 69 -12.25 -4.14 3.38
CA ILE A 69 -10.97 -3.50 3.06
C ILE A 69 -9.94 -4.61 2.81
N GLU A 70 -9.22 -4.49 1.72
CA GLU A 70 -8.13 -5.40 1.39
C GLU A 70 -6.82 -4.64 1.36
N VAL A 71 -5.82 -5.19 2.05
CA VAL A 71 -4.47 -4.63 2.08
C VAL A 71 -3.49 -5.70 1.64
N THR A 72 -2.61 -5.34 0.72
CA THR A 72 -1.47 -6.18 0.36
C THR A 72 -0.20 -5.46 0.78
N ALA A 73 0.49 -6.02 1.77
CA ALA A 73 1.72 -5.44 2.33
C ALA A 73 2.92 -6.20 1.80
N ILE A 74 3.75 -5.53 1.03
CA ILE A 74 4.88 -6.14 0.35
C ILE A 74 6.18 -5.62 0.96
N GLU A 75 7.04 -6.52 1.40
CA GLU A 75 8.41 -6.20 1.76
C GLU A 75 9.29 -6.44 0.53
N SER A 76 9.97 -5.38 0.10
CA SER A 76 10.84 -5.42 -1.07
C SER A 76 11.85 -4.30 -1.00
N ASP A 77 12.78 -4.30 -1.95
CA ASP A 77 13.63 -3.15 -2.15
C ASP A 77 12.79 -1.94 -2.54
N LYS A 78 13.34 -0.76 -2.26
CA LYS A 78 12.66 0.50 -2.52
C LYS A 78 12.37 0.67 -4.02
N HIS A 79 11.14 1.05 -4.35
CA HIS A 79 10.76 1.33 -5.73
C HIS A 79 11.12 2.76 -6.11
N GLU A 80 11.89 2.87 -7.18
CA GLU A 80 12.21 4.17 -7.79
C GLU A 80 11.29 4.35 -9.00
N THR A 81 10.20 5.09 -8.81
CA THR A 81 9.20 5.24 -9.86
C THR A 81 9.49 6.39 -10.83
N GLY A 82 10.16 7.43 -10.34
CA GLY A 82 10.40 8.64 -11.13
C GLY A 82 9.14 9.45 -11.45
N LEU A 83 8.01 9.12 -10.83
CA LEU A 83 6.76 9.83 -11.05
C LEU A 83 6.77 11.22 -10.41
N PRO A 84 5.97 12.18 -10.94
CA PRO A 84 5.97 13.56 -10.44
C PRO A 84 5.13 13.70 -9.16
N PHE A 85 5.68 13.24 -8.05
CA PHE A 85 5.01 13.37 -6.76
C PHE A 85 4.88 14.82 -6.35
N ILE A 86 3.71 15.16 -5.81
CA ILE A 86 3.38 16.50 -5.31
C ILE A 86 3.45 16.44 -3.79
N ASP A 87 4.20 17.37 -3.18
CA ASP A 87 4.27 17.41 -1.72
C ASP A 87 2.91 17.80 -1.13
N TRP A 88 2.51 17.09 -0.09
CA TRP A 88 1.30 17.45 0.65
C TRP A 88 1.50 18.78 1.35
N ARG A 89 0.43 19.58 1.38
CA ARG A 89 0.46 20.87 2.02
C ARG A 89 0.66 20.73 3.53
N ARG A 90 1.59 21.51 4.09
CA ARG A 90 1.82 21.51 5.54
C ARG A 90 0.85 22.41 6.26
N GLU A 91 0.61 22.06 7.51
CA GLU A 91 -0.03 22.97 8.43
C GLU A 91 0.92 24.10 8.81
N ALA A 92 0.37 25.29 9.03
CA ALA A 92 1.15 26.45 9.44
C ALA A 92 1.92 26.16 10.73
N GLY A 93 3.20 26.57 10.76
CA GLY A 93 4.06 26.43 11.93
C GLY A 93 4.76 25.09 12.07
N LYS A 94 4.50 24.10 11.17
CA LYS A 94 5.19 22.82 11.20
C LYS A 94 6.37 22.81 10.24
N SER A 95 7.46 22.16 10.64
CA SER A 95 8.66 22.00 9.83
C SER A 95 8.84 20.55 9.41
N GLY A 96 9.74 20.31 8.45
CA GLY A 96 10.01 18.98 7.91
C GLY A 96 9.23 18.69 6.63
N ARG A 97 9.61 17.62 5.92
CA ARG A 97 8.91 17.24 4.70
C ARG A 97 7.68 16.39 5.05
N LYS A 98 6.59 16.71 4.40
CA LYS A 98 5.41 15.85 4.42
C LYS A 98 5.50 14.78 3.35
N ASP A 99 4.60 13.80 3.47
CA ASP A 99 4.44 12.79 2.45
C ASP A 99 4.07 13.45 1.12
N ALA A 100 4.41 12.78 0.04
CA ALA A 100 4.09 13.24 -1.30
C ALA A 100 3.11 12.26 -1.96
N TYR A 101 2.42 12.71 -3.00
CA TYR A 101 1.45 11.87 -3.68
C TYR A 101 1.41 12.17 -5.17
N VAL A 102 0.88 11.21 -5.93
CA VAL A 102 0.53 11.42 -7.34
C VAL A 102 -0.85 10.84 -7.57
N GLU A 103 -1.70 11.61 -8.24
CA GLU A 103 -3.05 11.17 -8.57
C GLU A 103 -3.03 10.21 -9.75
N LEU A 104 -3.83 9.15 -9.65
CA LEU A 104 -4.06 8.19 -10.73
C LEU A 104 -5.54 8.27 -11.12
N THR A 105 -5.88 7.65 -12.24
CA THR A 105 -7.24 7.70 -12.77
C THR A 105 -8.28 7.20 -11.76
N ASP A 106 -7.93 6.16 -11.03
CA ASP A 106 -8.85 5.46 -10.12
C ASP A 106 -8.26 5.27 -8.73
N GLY A 107 -7.26 6.08 -8.37
CA GLY A 107 -6.61 5.95 -7.08
C GLY A 107 -5.50 6.94 -6.89
N ARG A 108 -4.61 6.61 -5.97
CA ARG A 108 -3.54 7.51 -5.57
C ARG A 108 -2.34 6.72 -5.10
N LEU A 109 -1.14 7.16 -5.48
CA LEU A 109 0.10 6.69 -4.88
C LEU A 109 0.58 7.71 -3.86
N VAL A 110 0.91 7.25 -2.67
CA VAL A 110 1.43 8.08 -1.59
C VAL A 110 2.84 7.61 -1.25
N LEU A 111 3.78 8.53 -1.26
CA LEU A 111 5.16 8.27 -0.87
C LEU A 111 5.38 8.77 0.55
N LYS A 112 5.71 7.85 1.45
CA LYS A 112 6.10 8.19 2.82
C LYS A 112 7.56 8.60 2.82
N VAL A 113 7.81 9.89 2.85
CA VAL A 113 9.14 10.45 2.61
C VAL A 113 10.19 9.94 3.61
N ARG A 114 9.81 9.77 4.88
CA ARG A 114 10.76 9.33 5.91
C ARG A 114 11.18 7.89 5.77
N THR A 115 10.27 7.02 5.37
CA THR A 115 10.51 5.56 5.33
C THR A 115 10.76 5.04 3.94
N GLY A 116 10.39 5.81 2.92
CA GLY A 116 10.43 5.35 1.53
C GLY A 116 9.29 4.40 1.17
N MET A 117 8.33 4.20 2.08
CA MET A 117 7.18 3.34 1.80
C MET A 117 6.32 3.94 0.71
N LEU A 118 5.92 3.11 -0.24
CA LEU A 118 5.00 3.50 -1.31
C LEU A 118 3.64 2.85 -1.02
N PHE A 119 2.61 3.67 -0.98
CA PHE A 119 1.26 3.23 -0.63
C PHE A 119 0.31 3.51 -1.79
N LEU A 120 -0.28 2.43 -2.34
CA LEU A 120 -1.27 2.54 -3.40
C LEU A 120 -2.67 2.43 -2.81
N GLN A 121 -3.50 3.43 -3.05
CA GLN A 121 -4.87 3.48 -2.57
C GLN A 121 -5.83 3.51 -3.75
N SER A 122 -6.86 2.67 -3.71
CA SER A 122 -7.91 2.64 -4.72
C SER A 122 -9.21 2.19 -4.08
N GLU A 123 -10.32 2.79 -4.49
CA GLU A 123 -11.64 2.42 -3.98
C GLU A 123 -12.25 1.24 -4.72
N GLN A 124 -11.90 1.04 -5.98
CA GLN A 124 -12.54 0.05 -6.84
C GLN A 124 -11.55 -0.92 -7.46
N TRP A 125 -10.46 -1.10 -6.80
CA TRP A 125 -9.45 -1.97 -7.33
C TRP A 125 -9.84 -3.43 -7.13
N ARG A 126 -9.93 -4.15 -8.22
CA ARG A 126 -10.26 -5.57 -8.24
C ARG A 126 -9.28 -6.36 -9.09
#